data_8f9830c60a80134b245b665f1bc692df
#
_entry.id   8f9830c60a80134b245b665f1bc692df
#
_cell.length_a   1.000
_cell.length_b   1.000
_cell.length_c   1.000
_cell.angle_alpha   90.00
_cell.angle_beta   90.00
_cell.angle_gamma   90.00
#
_symmetry.space_group_name_H-M   'P 1'
#
loop_
_entity.id
_entity.type
_entity.pdbx_description
1 polymer ?
#
loop_
_entity_poly.entity_id
_entity_poly.type
_entity_poly.pdbx_seq_one_letter_code
_entity_poly.pdbx_strand_id
1 'polypeptide(L)'
;ILMSNGRTDEAEKRLAAAREAEPDYAIQLYLIQAETLSANHQGERAWKVLQQALLQYPDDLNLLYTRAMQAEKRNDLAQMEKDLRLIIKRDPENAMALNALGYTLSDRTTRYAEAKVLIEQAHKLNPEDPAVLDSLGWVNYRLGNLDEAERLLRMALERFPDQEVAAHLGEVLWANGKQREARQIWEKFLKEQPESPILRSTIKRLTGSETL
;
A
#
# COMPACT_ATOMS: atom_id res chain seq x y z
N ILE A 1 9.02 17.95 -12.97
CA ILE A 1 8.97 19.40 -13.32
C ILE A 1 7.97 19.68 -14.45
N LEU A 2 8.06 19.06 -15.67
CA LEU A 2 7.12 19.36 -16.76
C LEU A 2 5.68 18.95 -16.41
N MET A 3 5.46 17.78 -15.86
CA MET A 3 4.14 17.30 -15.47
C MET A 3 3.54 18.12 -14.33
N SER A 4 4.34 18.49 -13.34
CA SER A 4 3.91 19.35 -12.23
C SER A 4 3.55 20.77 -12.67
N ASN A 5 4.03 21.21 -13.84
CA ASN A 5 3.73 22.52 -14.43
C ASN A 5 2.61 22.47 -15.50
N GLY A 6 1.83 21.39 -15.54
CA GLY A 6 0.74 21.23 -16.49
C GLY A 6 1.16 20.89 -17.92
N ARG A 7 2.47 20.65 -18.18
CA ARG A 7 3.01 20.31 -19.52
C ARG A 7 3.12 18.78 -19.70
N THR A 8 2.08 18.06 -19.33
CA THR A 8 2.07 16.58 -19.32
C THR A 8 2.32 16.00 -20.71
N ASP A 9 1.64 16.52 -21.75
CA ASP A 9 1.79 15.98 -23.11
C ASP A 9 3.21 16.16 -23.68
N GLU A 10 3.88 17.25 -23.33
CA GLU A 10 5.28 17.46 -23.70
C GLU A 10 6.20 16.49 -22.94
N ALA A 11 5.94 16.27 -21.66
CA ALA A 11 6.70 15.33 -20.85
C ALA A 11 6.57 13.89 -21.42
N GLU A 12 5.37 13.48 -21.78
CA GLU A 12 5.13 12.17 -22.38
C GLU A 12 5.85 11.98 -23.72
N LYS A 13 5.82 13.00 -24.60
CA LYS A 13 6.57 12.97 -25.86
C LYS A 13 8.07 12.83 -25.64
N ARG A 14 8.62 13.57 -24.68
CA ARG A 14 10.05 13.49 -24.33
C ARG A 14 10.43 12.12 -23.76
N LEU A 15 9.57 11.56 -22.88
CA LEU A 15 9.80 10.22 -22.33
C LEU A 15 9.69 9.13 -23.39
N ALA A 16 8.76 9.27 -24.36
CA ALA A 16 8.65 8.34 -25.49
C ALA A 16 9.92 8.37 -26.35
N ALA A 17 10.40 9.56 -26.72
CA ALA A 17 11.64 9.71 -27.48
C ALA A 17 12.86 9.18 -26.70
N ALA A 18 12.90 9.38 -25.38
CA ALA A 18 13.97 8.85 -24.54
C ALA A 18 13.97 7.31 -24.51
N ARG A 19 12.79 6.65 -24.47
CA ARG A 19 12.70 5.19 -24.53
C ARG A 19 13.18 4.61 -25.85
N GLU A 20 12.96 5.34 -26.95
CA GLU A 20 13.46 4.93 -28.27
C GLU A 20 14.99 5.10 -28.38
N ALA A 21 15.53 6.19 -27.80
CA ALA A 21 16.96 6.48 -27.82
C ALA A 21 17.77 5.57 -26.88
N GLU A 22 17.19 5.20 -25.73
CA GLU A 22 17.83 4.45 -24.64
C GLU A 22 16.97 3.25 -24.23
N PRO A 23 16.89 2.18 -25.04
CA PRO A 23 16.01 1.03 -24.77
C PRO A 23 16.32 0.31 -23.44
N ASP A 24 17.57 0.33 -23.00
CA ASP A 24 18.01 -0.29 -21.73
C ASP A 24 17.35 0.37 -20.50
N TYR A 25 16.93 1.62 -20.62
CA TYR A 25 16.24 2.36 -19.57
C TYR A 25 14.74 2.44 -19.76
N ALA A 26 14.18 1.76 -20.78
CA ALA A 26 12.77 1.89 -21.16
C ALA A 26 11.83 1.55 -19.99
N ILE A 27 12.10 0.48 -19.25
CA ILE A 27 11.27 0.07 -18.08
C ILE A 27 11.28 1.15 -16.99
N GLN A 28 12.46 1.67 -16.64
CA GLN A 28 12.59 2.74 -15.64
C GLN A 28 11.83 4.01 -16.07
N LEU A 29 11.91 4.36 -17.36
CA LEU A 29 11.20 5.53 -17.89
C LEU A 29 9.68 5.34 -17.88
N TYR A 30 9.18 4.12 -18.12
CA TYR A 30 7.77 3.80 -17.95
C TYR A 30 7.32 3.91 -16.49
N LEU A 31 8.10 3.37 -15.54
CA LEU A 31 7.82 3.44 -14.11
C LEU A 31 7.78 4.90 -13.62
N ILE A 32 8.81 5.69 -13.91
CA ILE A 32 8.88 7.12 -13.57
C ILE A 32 7.68 7.89 -14.16
N GLN A 33 7.33 7.60 -15.41
CA GLN A 33 6.17 8.24 -16.05
C GLN A 33 4.88 7.89 -15.31
N ALA A 34 4.63 6.63 -15.03
CA ALA A 34 3.42 6.18 -14.35
C ALA A 34 3.31 6.74 -12.92
N GLU A 35 4.40 6.71 -12.16
CA GLU A 35 4.45 7.28 -10.81
C GLU A 35 4.21 8.79 -10.81
N THR A 36 4.88 9.52 -11.71
CA THR A 36 4.70 10.97 -11.83
C THR A 36 3.27 11.33 -12.21
N LEU A 37 2.66 10.60 -13.15
CA LEU A 37 1.25 10.81 -13.53
C LEU A 37 0.31 10.52 -12.34
N SER A 38 0.55 9.44 -11.62
CA SER A 38 -0.23 9.09 -10.42
C SER A 38 -0.13 10.15 -9.33
N ALA A 39 1.08 10.65 -9.05
CA ALA A 39 1.31 11.71 -8.08
C ALA A 39 0.65 13.06 -8.46
N ASN A 40 0.44 13.29 -9.76
CA ASN A 40 -0.28 14.47 -10.28
C ASN A 40 -1.79 14.19 -10.52
N HIS A 41 -2.38 13.21 -9.84
CA HIS A 41 -3.80 12.86 -9.94
C HIS A 41 -4.27 12.45 -11.35
N GLN A 42 -3.36 12.00 -12.23
CA GLN A 42 -3.63 11.55 -13.58
C GLN A 42 -3.64 10.01 -13.68
N GLY A 43 -4.33 9.34 -12.77
CA GLY A 43 -4.33 7.88 -12.62
C GLY A 43 -4.74 7.11 -13.89
N GLU A 44 -5.67 7.65 -14.70
CA GLU A 44 -6.06 7.03 -15.97
C GLU A 44 -4.91 7.04 -17.00
N ARG A 45 -4.12 8.09 -17.03
CA ARG A 45 -2.94 8.15 -17.91
C ARG A 45 -1.84 7.22 -17.40
N ALA A 46 -1.60 7.19 -16.08
CA ALA A 46 -0.67 6.26 -15.46
C ALA A 46 -1.03 4.80 -15.81
N TRP A 47 -2.31 4.45 -15.71
CA TRP A 47 -2.82 3.14 -16.08
C TRP A 47 -2.52 2.77 -17.52
N LYS A 48 -2.81 3.65 -18.49
CA LYS A 48 -2.53 3.43 -19.91
C LYS A 48 -1.04 3.23 -20.19
N VAL A 49 -0.19 4.00 -19.53
CA VAL A 49 1.28 3.87 -19.63
C VAL A 49 1.73 2.49 -19.17
N LEU A 50 1.23 2.01 -18.03
CA LEU A 50 1.57 0.67 -17.50
C LEU A 50 1.04 -0.45 -18.38
N GLN A 51 -0.17 -0.30 -18.94
CA GLN A 51 -0.69 -1.27 -19.92
C GLN A 51 0.20 -1.35 -21.15
N GLN A 52 0.62 -0.20 -21.71
CA GLN A 52 1.52 -0.16 -22.86
C GLN A 52 2.88 -0.78 -22.53
N ALA A 53 3.45 -0.48 -21.37
CA ALA A 53 4.72 -1.06 -20.92
C ALA A 53 4.65 -2.60 -20.82
N LEU A 54 3.57 -3.11 -20.23
CA LEU A 54 3.37 -4.56 -20.07
C LEU A 54 3.01 -5.31 -21.35
N LEU A 55 2.64 -4.62 -22.44
CA LEU A 55 2.57 -5.23 -23.77
C LEU A 55 3.98 -5.51 -24.32
N GLN A 56 4.96 -4.70 -23.99
CA GLN A 56 6.35 -4.85 -24.42
C GLN A 56 7.18 -5.71 -23.46
N TYR A 57 6.90 -5.57 -22.17
CA TYR A 57 7.64 -6.22 -21.06
C TYR A 57 6.66 -6.99 -20.14
N PRO A 58 5.98 -8.04 -20.64
CA PRO A 58 4.88 -8.71 -19.92
C PRO A 58 5.31 -9.39 -18.62
N ASP A 59 6.61 -9.63 -18.47
CA ASP A 59 7.19 -10.41 -17.40
C ASP A 59 7.95 -9.56 -16.37
N ASP A 60 8.00 -8.25 -16.55
CA ASP A 60 8.71 -7.37 -15.63
C ASP A 60 7.92 -7.22 -14.31
N LEU A 61 8.56 -7.61 -13.20
CA LEU A 61 7.92 -7.65 -11.89
C LEU A 61 7.64 -6.26 -11.34
N ASN A 62 8.45 -5.26 -11.66
CA ASN A 62 8.27 -3.89 -11.18
C ASN A 62 7.07 -3.22 -11.89
N LEU A 63 6.93 -3.45 -13.19
CA LEU A 63 5.77 -2.99 -13.95
C LEU A 63 4.48 -3.65 -13.47
N LEU A 64 4.50 -4.97 -13.23
CA LEU A 64 3.37 -5.70 -12.65
C LEU A 64 3.00 -5.16 -11.28
N TYR A 65 3.98 -4.96 -10.39
CA TYR A 65 3.74 -4.41 -9.05
C TYR A 65 3.17 -2.99 -9.12
N THR A 66 3.75 -2.12 -9.93
CA THR A 66 3.26 -0.74 -10.09
C THR A 66 1.84 -0.72 -10.64
N ARG A 67 1.50 -1.62 -11.59
CA ARG A 67 0.13 -1.75 -12.09
C ARG A 67 -0.82 -2.29 -11.02
N ALA A 68 -0.40 -3.24 -10.21
CA ALA A 68 -1.19 -3.75 -9.09
C ALA A 68 -1.54 -2.63 -8.10
N MET A 69 -0.59 -1.76 -7.74
CA MET A 69 -0.83 -0.62 -6.86
C MET A 69 -1.74 0.45 -7.51
N GLN A 70 -1.65 0.64 -8.83
CA GLN A 70 -2.59 1.50 -9.54
C GLN A 70 -4.01 0.89 -9.61
N ALA A 71 -4.11 -0.43 -9.77
CA ALA A 71 -5.39 -1.14 -9.75
C ALA A 71 -6.07 -1.04 -8.39
N GLU A 72 -5.32 -1.15 -7.30
CA GLU A 72 -5.80 -0.95 -5.93
C GLU A 72 -6.41 0.46 -5.76
N LYS A 73 -5.68 1.52 -6.14
CA LYS A 73 -6.16 2.92 -6.10
C LYS A 73 -7.43 3.13 -6.92
N ARG A 74 -7.63 2.36 -7.98
CA ARG A 74 -8.81 2.37 -8.85
C ARG A 74 -9.95 1.49 -8.33
N ASN A 75 -9.74 0.83 -7.18
CA ASN A 75 -10.63 -0.17 -6.63
C ASN A 75 -10.86 -1.40 -7.54
N ASP A 76 -9.90 -1.69 -8.44
CA ASP A 76 -9.88 -2.89 -9.27
C ASP A 76 -9.07 -3.99 -8.58
N LEU A 77 -9.66 -4.55 -7.52
CA LEU A 77 -9.02 -5.58 -6.69
C LEU A 77 -8.73 -6.87 -7.49
N ALA A 78 -9.53 -7.15 -8.52
CA ALA A 78 -9.33 -8.34 -9.36
C ALA A 78 -8.03 -8.24 -10.18
N GLN A 79 -7.78 -7.08 -10.79
CA GLN A 79 -6.55 -6.87 -11.54
C GLN A 79 -5.33 -6.80 -10.61
N MET A 80 -5.47 -6.14 -9.46
CA MET A 80 -4.41 -6.08 -8.44
C MET A 80 -4.01 -7.50 -8.00
N GLU A 81 -4.98 -8.33 -7.59
CA GLU A 81 -4.72 -9.72 -7.17
C GLU A 81 -4.08 -10.54 -8.30
N LYS A 82 -4.55 -10.38 -9.54
CA LYS A 82 -3.99 -11.06 -10.71
C LYS A 82 -2.50 -10.76 -10.90
N ASP A 83 -2.11 -9.49 -10.81
CA ASP A 83 -0.73 -9.07 -11.02
C ASP A 83 0.16 -9.53 -9.86
N LEU A 84 -0.27 -9.36 -8.60
CA LEU A 84 0.50 -9.82 -7.45
C LEU A 84 0.67 -11.34 -7.41
N ARG A 85 -0.35 -12.11 -7.77
CA ARG A 85 -0.21 -13.56 -7.90
C ARG A 85 0.75 -13.98 -9.01
N LEU A 86 0.79 -13.22 -10.11
CA LEU A 86 1.75 -13.46 -11.17
C LEU A 86 3.19 -13.20 -10.69
N ILE A 87 3.41 -12.14 -9.92
CA ILE A 87 4.71 -11.86 -9.28
C ILE A 87 5.10 -13.02 -8.36
N ILE A 88 4.23 -13.41 -7.41
CA ILE A 88 4.48 -14.48 -6.45
C ILE A 88 4.74 -15.84 -7.16
N LYS A 89 4.06 -16.09 -8.28
CA LYS A 89 4.30 -17.31 -9.07
C LYS A 89 5.71 -17.35 -9.68
N ARG A 90 6.28 -16.20 -10.06
CA ARG A 90 7.60 -16.07 -10.68
C ARG A 90 8.71 -15.95 -9.66
N ASP A 91 8.43 -15.22 -8.61
CA ASP A 91 9.32 -14.96 -7.49
C ASP A 91 8.56 -15.23 -6.17
N PRO A 92 8.56 -16.49 -5.69
CA PRO A 92 7.85 -16.88 -4.46
C PRO A 92 8.41 -16.22 -3.19
N GLU A 93 9.61 -15.66 -3.25
CA GLU A 93 10.27 -14.94 -2.15
C GLU A 93 10.11 -13.42 -2.27
N ASN A 94 9.23 -12.95 -3.13
CA ASN A 94 8.92 -11.52 -3.24
C ASN A 94 8.09 -11.03 -2.05
N ALA A 95 8.77 -10.63 -1.00
CA ALA A 95 8.13 -10.20 0.25
C ALA A 95 7.16 -9.03 0.05
N MET A 96 7.47 -8.09 -0.87
CA MET A 96 6.59 -6.97 -1.16
C MET A 96 5.26 -7.43 -1.78
N ALA A 97 5.31 -8.33 -2.76
CA ALA A 97 4.10 -8.84 -3.41
C ALA A 97 3.26 -9.70 -2.46
N LEU A 98 3.91 -10.54 -1.65
CA LEU A 98 3.27 -11.34 -0.61
C LEU A 98 2.55 -10.44 0.40
N ASN A 99 3.23 -9.41 0.91
CA ASN A 99 2.67 -8.48 1.87
C ASN A 99 1.52 -7.67 1.27
N ALA A 100 1.71 -7.10 0.09
CA ALA A 100 0.68 -6.28 -0.56
C ALA A 100 -0.60 -7.07 -0.84
N LEU A 101 -0.48 -8.32 -1.34
CA LEU A 101 -1.64 -9.18 -1.54
C LEU A 101 -2.31 -9.54 -0.21
N GLY A 102 -1.53 -9.96 0.77
CA GLY A 102 -2.04 -10.35 2.08
C GLY A 102 -2.74 -9.19 2.80
N TYR A 103 -2.13 -8.00 2.81
CA TYR A 103 -2.75 -6.80 3.37
C TYR A 103 -4.10 -6.49 2.72
N THR A 104 -4.13 -6.41 1.39
CA THR A 104 -5.37 -6.09 0.68
C THR A 104 -6.46 -7.15 0.90
N LEU A 105 -6.11 -8.43 0.93
CA LEU A 105 -7.07 -9.49 1.25
C LEU A 105 -7.64 -9.35 2.66
N SER A 106 -6.83 -8.94 3.65
CA SER A 106 -7.27 -8.76 5.03
C SER A 106 -8.06 -7.47 5.24
N ASP A 107 -7.75 -6.41 4.49
CA ASP A 107 -8.42 -5.11 4.62
C ASP A 107 -9.69 -5.01 3.79
N ARG A 108 -9.67 -5.46 2.54
CA ARG A 108 -10.71 -5.25 1.55
C ARG A 108 -11.63 -6.47 1.32
N THR A 109 -11.35 -7.62 1.98
CA THR A 109 -12.14 -8.85 1.84
C THR A 109 -12.30 -9.56 3.18
N THR A 110 -12.92 -10.74 3.16
CA THR A 110 -13.03 -11.63 4.34
C THR A 110 -12.09 -12.83 4.26
N ARG A 111 -11.09 -12.80 3.38
CA ARG A 111 -10.15 -13.92 3.14
C ARG A 111 -8.97 -13.89 4.13
N TYR A 112 -9.28 -13.74 5.41
CA TYR A 112 -8.27 -13.52 6.47
C TYR A 112 -7.28 -14.66 6.64
N ALA A 113 -7.72 -15.91 6.51
CA ALA A 113 -6.85 -17.07 6.64
C ALA A 113 -5.79 -17.10 5.53
N GLU A 114 -6.18 -16.86 4.30
CA GLU A 114 -5.26 -16.76 3.16
C GLU A 114 -4.32 -15.54 3.30
N ALA A 115 -4.87 -14.38 3.67
CA ALA A 115 -4.10 -13.19 3.94
C ALA A 115 -2.98 -13.45 4.96
N LYS A 116 -3.31 -14.12 6.06
CA LYS A 116 -2.35 -14.46 7.11
C LYS A 116 -1.20 -15.31 6.59
N VAL A 117 -1.48 -16.35 5.78
CA VAL A 117 -0.43 -17.20 5.20
C VAL A 117 0.55 -16.38 4.36
N LEU A 118 0.05 -15.48 3.51
CA LEU A 118 0.87 -14.62 2.65
C LEU A 118 1.73 -13.65 3.46
N ILE A 119 1.14 -13.00 4.48
CA ILE A 119 1.86 -12.04 5.32
C ILE A 119 2.89 -12.76 6.20
N GLU A 120 2.58 -13.95 6.73
CA GLU A 120 3.55 -14.77 7.48
C GLU A 120 4.74 -15.19 6.62
N GLN A 121 4.53 -15.48 5.33
CA GLN A 121 5.63 -15.71 4.40
C GLN A 121 6.47 -14.45 4.20
N ALA A 122 5.85 -13.30 3.99
CA ALA A 122 6.57 -12.02 3.91
C ALA A 122 7.37 -11.72 5.19
N HIS A 123 6.78 -12.01 6.36
CA HIS A 123 7.43 -11.80 7.66
C HIS A 123 8.65 -12.71 7.87
N LYS A 124 8.60 -13.97 7.39
CA LYS A 124 9.78 -14.85 7.42
C LYS A 124 10.94 -14.32 6.58
N LEU A 125 10.64 -13.67 5.47
CA LEU A 125 11.64 -13.08 4.59
C LEU A 125 12.20 -11.75 5.17
N ASN A 126 11.33 -10.91 5.72
CA ASN A 126 11.66 -9.60 6.25
C ASN A 126 11.03 -9.39 7.65
N PRO A 127 11.56 -10.01 8.71
CA PRO A 127 10.92 -10.00 10.04
C PRO A 127 10.91 -8.64 10.73
N GLU A 128 11.79 -7.73 10.31
CA GLU A 128 11.93 -6.40 10.89
C GLU A 128 11.24 -5.29 10.08
N ASP A 129 10.64 -5.62 8.94
CA ASP A 129 9.96 -4.65 8.08
C ASP A 129 8.69 -4.13 8.77
N PRO A 130 8.58 -2.81 9.03
CA PRO A 130 7.43 -2.24 9.73
C PRO A 130 6.11 -2.39 8.96
N ALA A 131 6.13 -2.37 7.62
CA ALA A 131 4.93 -2.57 6.81
C ALA A 131 4.43 -4.02 6.91
N VAL A 132 5.34 -4.98 6.99
CA VAL A 132 4.98 -6.39 7.18
C VAL A 132 4.46 -6.63 8.61
N LEU A 133 5.08 -6.01 9.62
CA LEU A 133 4.61 -6.07 11.00
C LEU A 133 3.22 -5.45 11.16
N ASP A 134 2.95 -4.32 10.51
CA ASP A 134 1.64 -3.69 10.50
C ASP A 134 0.59 -4.61 9.86
N SER A 135 0.88 -5.14 8.68
CA SER A 135 -0.02 -6.07 7.98
C SER A 135 -0.30 -7.32 8.81
N LEU A 136 0.73 -7.88 9.49
CA LEU A 136 0.57 -9.05 10.35
C LEU A 136 -0.26 -8.71 11.60
N GLY A 137 -0.07 -7.54 12.18
CA GLY A 137 -0.90 -7.01 13.25
C GLY A 137 -2.35 -6.85 12.81
N TRP A 138 -2.56 -6.24 11.63
CA TRP A 138 -3.89 -6.02 11.08
C TRP A 138 -4.65 -7.32 10.82
N VAL A 139 -4.03 -8.30 10.16
CA VAL A 139 -4.70 -9.59 9.90
C VAL A 139 -4.98 -10.37 11.19
N ASN A 140 -4.14 -10.27 12.23
CA ASN A 140 -4.44 -10.86 13.53
C ASN A 140 -5.64 -10.18 14.21
N TYR A 141 -5.77 -8.85 14.08
CA TYR A 141 -6.98 -8.15 14.51
C TYR A 141 -8.24 -8.65 13.80
N ARG A 142 -8.20 -8.79 12.48
CA ARG A 142 -9.33 -9.30 11.69
C ARG A 142 -9.71 -10.75 12.04
N LEU A 143 -8.77 -11.51 12.58
CA LEU A 143 -8.97 -12.88 13.09
C LEU A 143 -9.39 -12.92 14.57
N GLY A 144 -9.46 -11.78 15.27
CA GLY A 144 -9.83 -11.68 16.68
C GLY A 144 -8.68 -11.89 17.66
N ASN A 145 -7.44 -12.01 17.20
CA ASN A 145 -6.25 -12.19 18.02
C ASN A 145 -5.74 -10.83 18.52
N LEU A 146 -6.49 -10.15 19.40
CA LEU A 146 -6.27 -8.75 19.78
C LEU A 146 -4.91 -8.51 20.44
N ASP A 147 -4.46 -9.39 21.35
CA ASP A 147 -3.20 -9.21 22.07
C ASP A 147 -1.99 -9.31 21.14
N GLU A 148 -2.00 -10.26 20.21
CA GLU A 148 -0.93 -10.39 19.21
C GLU A 148 -0.96 -9.24 18.20
N ALA A 149 -2.15 -8.81 17.78
CA ALA A 149 -2.33 -7.63 16.93
C ALA A 149 -1.72 -6.38 17.58
N GLU A 150 -2.04 -6.13 18.84
CA GLU A 150 -1.49 -5.00 19.61
C GLU A 150 0.04 -5.07 19.69
N ARG A 151 0.58 -6.25 20.03
CA ARG A 151 2.04 -6.45 20.15
C ARG A 151 2.77 -6.11 18.83
N LEU A 152 2.28 -6.62 17.71
CA LEU A 152 2.88 -6.42 16.39
C LEU A 152 2.77 -4.96 15.92
N LEU A 153 1.60 -4.34 16.11
CA LEU A 153 1.39 -2.93 15.71
C LEU A 153 2.22 -1.96 16.55
N ARG A 154 2.45 -2.26 17.83
CA ARG A 154 3.39 -1.47 18.64
C ARG A 154 4.81 -1.57 18.11
N MET A 155 5.26 -2.76 17.73
CA MET A 155 6.57 -2.96 17.11
C MET A 155 6.68 -2.21 15.78
N ALA A 156 5.65 -2.25 14.94
CA ALA A 156 5.61 -1.52 13.69
C ALA A 156 5.72 -0.01 13.93
N LEU A 157 4.91 0.53 14.85
CA LEU A 157 4.88 1.96 15.17
C LEU A 157 6.18 2.48 15.78
N GLU A 158 6.87 1.65 16.57
CA GLU A 158 8.18 1.98 17.14
C GLU A 158 9.25 2.10 16.07
N ARG A 159 9.23 1.22 15.07
CA ARG A 159 10.20 1.22 13.96
C ARG A 159 9.93 2.30 12.93
N PHE A 160 8.68 2.51 12.61
CA PHE A 160 8.26 3.51 11.62
C PHE A 160 6.99 4.21 12.12
N PRO A 161 7.12 5.37 12.76
CA PRO A 161 6.00 6.18 13.20
C PRO A 161 5.20 6.72 12.02
N ASP A 162 4.17 5.99 11.62
CA ASP A 162 3.28 6.31 10.50
C ASP A 162 1.82 6.42 10.95
N GLN A 163 1.04 7.25 10.27
CA GLN A 163 -0.36 7.51 10.60
C GLN A 163 -1.30 6.32 10.34
N GLU A 164 -0.99 5.46 9.36
CA GLU A 164 -1.76 4.26 9.08
C GLU A 164 -1.55 3.24 10.20
N VAL A 165 -0.29 3.00 10.58
CA VAL A 165 0.05 2.13 11.73
C VAL A 165 -0.57 2.66 13.02
N ALA A 166 -0.58 3.99 13.23
CA ALA A 166 -1.23 4.61 14.39
C ALA A 166 -2.76 4.44 14.36
N ALA A 167 -3.38 4.51 13.19
CA ALA A 167 -4.80 4.25 13.03
C ALA A 167 -5.14 2.78 13.37
N HIS A 168 -4.37 1.82 12.84
CA HIS A 168 -4.53 0.40 13.11
C HIS A 168 -4.32 0.07 14.60
N LEU A 169 -3.23 0.55 15.21
CA LEU A 169 -2.97 0.31 16.64
C LEU A 169 -4.08 0.91 17.51
N GLY A 170 -4.50 2.13 17.22
CA GLY A 170 -5.58 2.76 17.97
C GLY A 170 -6.91 2.00 17.84
N GLU A 171 -7.22 1.45 16.66
CA GLU A 171 -8.41 0.62 16.45
C GLU A 171 -8.33 -0.68 17.25
N VAL A 172 -7.19 -1.35 17.24
CA VAL A 172 -6.96 -2.58 18.04
C VAL A 172 -7.07 -2.30 19.53
N LEU A 173 -6.46 -1.22 20.01
CA LEU A 173 -6.58 -0.80 21.40
C LEU A 173 -8.03 -0.48 21.79
N TRP A 174 -8.77 0.19 20.90
CA TRP A 174 -10.18 0.49 21.12
C TRP A 174 -11.00 -0.80 21.25
N ALA A 175 -10.80 -1.77 20.35
CA ALA A 175 -11.45 -3.06 20.37
C ALA A 175 -11.08 -3.89 21.63
N ASN A 176 -9.84 -3.74 22.11
CA ASN A 176 -9.32 -4.39 23.32
C ASN A 176 -9.71 -3.66 24.62
N GLY A 177 -10.63 -2.67 24.57
CA GLY A 177 -11.11 -1.92 25.73
C GLY A 177 -10.16 -0.85 26.27
N LYS A 178 -8.99 -0.64 25.64
CA LYS A 178 -7.97 0.35 26.01
C LYS A 178 -8.23 1.72 25.37
N GLN A 179 -9.47 2.21 25.47
CA GLN A 179 -9.94 3.40 24.74
C GLN A 179 -9.16 4.67 25.06
N ARG A 180 -8.71 4.85 26.33
CA ARG A 180 -7.90 6.00 26.70
C ARG A 180 -6.56 6.03 25.95
N GLU A 181 -5.92 4.89 25.83
CA GLU A 181 -4.64 4.77 25.13
C GLU A 181 -4.81 4.95 23.63
N ALA A 182 -5.86 4.38 23.04
CA ALA A 182 -6.21 4.60 21.64
C ALA A 182 -6.32 6.11 21.31
N ARG A 183 -7.06 6.87 22.15
CA ARG A 183 -7.17 8.33 21.99
C ARG A 183 -5.84 9.04 22.07
N GLN A 184 -4.97 8.66 23.03
CA GLN A 184 -3.64 9.28 23.18
C GLN A 184 -2.76 9.08 21.94
N ILE A 185 -2.80 7.88 21.32
CA ILE A 185 -2.07 7.61 20.08
C ILE A 185 -2.62 8.47 18.95
N TRP A 186 -3.93 8.46 18.72
CA TRP A 186 -4.54 9.25 17.64
C TRP A 186 -4.29 10.76 17.83
N GLU A 187 -4.43 11.29 19.04
CA GLU A 187 -4.13 12.70 19.35
C GLU A 187 -2.69 13.09 19.04
N LYS A 188 -1.73 12.21 19.36
CA LYS A 188 -0.32 12.44 19.05
C LYS A 188 -0.11 12.64 17.55
N PHE A 189 -0.64 11.73 16.73
CA PHE A 189 -0.44 11.78 15.28
C PHE A 189 -1.27 12.88 14.60
N LEU A 190 -2.47 13.20 15.11
CA LEU A 190 -3.25 14.34 14.63
C LEU A 190 -2.62 15.69 14.93
N LYS A 191 -1.78 15.83 15.97
CA LYS A 191 -1.00 17.06 16.21
C LYS A 191 0.02 17.32 15.11
N GLU A 192 0.61 16.26 14.56
CA GLU A 192 1.59 16.32 13.48
C GLU A 192 0.91 16.47 12.11
N GLN A 193 -0.21 15.77 11.90
CA GLN A 193 -0.99 15.75 10.66
C GLN A 193 -2.50 15.92 10.94
N PRO A 194 -2.97 17.15 11.19
CA PRO A 194 -4.35 17.41 11.60
C PRO A 194 -5.40 16.95 10.59
N GLU A 195 -5.05 16.96 9.31
CA GLU A 195 -5.96 16.60 8.21
C GLU A 195 -5.83 15.15 7.72
N SER A 196 -5.17 14.28 8.49
CA SER A 196 -5.02 12.86 8.14
C SER A 196 -6.38 12.18 7.88
N PRO A 197 -6.70 11.78 6.64
CA PRO A 197 -7.99 11.18 6.33
C PRO A 197 -8.17 9.82 7.01
N ILE A 198 -7.09 9.04 7.15
CA ILE A 198 -7.16 7.70 7.74
C ILE A 198 -7.46 7.77 9.24
N LEU A 199 -6.78 8.66 9.97
CA LEU A 199 -7.03 8.85 11.39
C LEU A 199 -8.45 9.37 11.64
N ARG A 200 -8.87 10.42 10.92
CA ARG A 200 -10.22 11.00 11.07
C ARG A 200 -11.32 10.00 10.76
N SER A 201 -11.19 9.22 9.68
CA SER A 201 -12.19 8.22 9.32
C SER A 201 -12.26 7.08 10.35
N THR A 202 -11.11 6.62 10.84
CA THR A 202 -11.04 5.58 11.89
C THR A 202 -11.67 6.07 13.19
N ILE A 203 -11.31 7.27 13.65
CA ILE A 203 -11.88 7.88 14.85
C ILE A 203 -13.39 8.03 14.71
N LYS A 204 -13.86 8.63 13.62
CA LYS A 204 -15.29 8.83 13.37
C LYS A 204 -16.06 7.52 13.38
N ARG A 205 -15.53 6.47 12.75
CA ARG A 205 -16.16 5.15 12.69
C ARG A 205 -16.28 4.50 14.07
N LEU A 206 -15.28 4.68 14.93
CA LEU A 206 -15.21 4.02 16.23
C LEU A 206 -15.88 4.84 17.37
N THR A 207 -15.79 6.16 17.31
CA THR A 207 -16.28 7.05 18.39
C THR A 207 -17.59 7.75 18.07
N GLY A 208 -17.99 7.77 16.78
CA GLY A 208 -19.12 8.56 16.30
C GLY A 208 -18.83 10.05 16.11
N SER A 209 -17.62 10.53 16.42
CA SER A 209 -17.19 11.93 16.31
C SER A 209 -15.88 12.06 15.52
N GLU A 210 -15.70 13.16 14.80
CA GLU A 210 -14.43 13.47 14.12
C GLU A 210 -13.39 14.08 15.07
N THR A 211 -13.80 14.43 16.28
CA THR A 211 -12.96 14.98 17.36
C THR A 211 -12.85 13.98 18.50
N LEU A 212 -11.68 13.97 19.16
CA LEU A 212 -11.34 13.11 20.30
C LEU A 212 -11.70 13.76 21.62
#